data_5f4e320be14e95e41a664e8eb74e23cb
#
_entry.id   5f4e320be14e95e41a664e8eb74e23cb
#
_cell.length_a   1.000
_cell.length_b   1.000
_cell.length_c   1.000
_cell.angle_alpha   90.00
_cell.angle_beta   90.00
_cell.angle_gamma   90.00
#
_symmetry.space_group_name_H-M   'P 1'
#
loop_
_entity.id
_entity.type
_entity.pdbx_description
1 polymer ?
#
loop_
_entity_poly.entity_id
_entity_poly.type
_entity_poly.pdbx_seq_one_letter_code
_entity_poly.pdbx_strand_id
1 'polypeptide(L)'
;MECINKMYERFKDIVVKVFTSKFLYLAISIISIIVYYYNLLVNNIKGLKIKNYDYYVWFIIIIGLLIIASIIIYYILKHTDLKLYKKYFLVAIILSSFYVFTPPMFTQSDETFHYIRAYQIADGHLISKYDSKGRGTDKLPKSIKTTIFDDKDKYPEYRTYADTDKALSIKLDKNVKSKTYIHCASYVFLDYIPAVIGMKVGMLLNLSPYVIGVLGRLTNMLICTLIFALGLKRLPYAKKTMMLLLLCPVVLAYTSSISADTVINSVSFLFVATILMHIKTKKQLCIKDYIELILMIIIISVCKTTYLPLIGLIILLPKENFDSTKKRILSIVLLIILGLASSITWMKVGGISIASEVGNHNFIETIVIYFNKLIN
;
A
#
# COMPACT_ATOMS: atom_id res chain seq x y z
N MET A 1 4.56 -26.12 -41.56
CA MET A 1 4.17 -24.80 -40.99
C MET A 1 2.78 -24.82 -40.39
N GLU A 2 1.77 -25.36 -41.06
CA GLU A 2 0.37 -25.37 -40.56
C GLU A 2 0.19 -26.15 -39.22
N CYS A 3 0.87 -27.29 -39.07
CA CYS A 3 0.84 -28.08 -37.82
C CYS A 3 1.46 -27.35 -36.63
N ILE A 4 2.55 -26.60 -36.86
CA ILE A 4 3.21 -25.80 -35.82
C ILE A 4 2.34 -24.60 -35.38
N ASN A 5 1.71 -23.93 -36.35
CA ASN A 5 0.78 -22.84 -36.08
C ASN A 5 -0.46 -23.32 -35.29
N LYS A 6 -0.98 -24.49 -35.61
CA LYS A 6 -2.14 -25.08 -34.91
C LYS A 6 -1.79 -25.50 -33.49
N MET A 7 -0.55 -25.96 -33.27
CA MET A 7 -0.03 -26.30 -31.94
C MET A 7 0.22 -25.04 -31.12
N TYR A 8 0.75 -23.97 -31.71
CA TYR A 8 0.95 -22.66 -31.09
C TYR A 8 -0.37 -22.02 -30.64
N GLU A 9 -1.39 -21.99 -31.52
CA GLU A 9 -2.70 -21.45 -31.16
C GLU A 9 -3.40 -22.28 -30.06
N ARG A 10 -3.29 -23.62 -30.09
CA ARG A 10 -3.77 -24.47 -28.99
C ARG A 10 -3.05 -24.20 -27.66
N PHE A 11 -1.73 -24.06 -27.71
CA PHE A 11 -0.93 -23.74 -26.52
C PHE A 11 -1.31 -22.36 -25.97
N LYS A 12 -1.44 -21.36 -26.83
CA LYS A 12 -1.90 -20.01 -26.47
C LYS A 12 -3.29 -20.02 -25.83
N ASP A 13 -4.23 -20.78 -26.41
CA ASP A 13 -5.58 -20.93 -25.84
C ASP A 13 -5.57 -21.61 -24.47
N ILE A 14 -4.73 -22.62 -24.28
CA ILE A 14 -4.54 -23.29 -23.00
C ILE A 14 -3.93 -22.32 -21.98
N VAL A 15 -2.88 -21.60 -22.36
CA VAL A 15 -2.23 -20.60 -21.50
C VAL A 15 -3.23 -19.50 -21.12
N VAL A 16 -3.96 -18.95 -22.09
CA VAL A 16 -5.00 -17.95 -21.83
C VAL A 16 -6.10 -18.51 -20.91
N LYS A 17 -6.58 -19.74 -21.15
CA LYS A 17 -7.57 -20.40 -20.28
C LYS A 17 -7.06 -20.60 -18.86
N VAL A 18 -5.82 -21.06 -18.70
CA VAL A 18 -5.19 -21.26 -17.41
C VAL A 18 -5.03 -19.91 -16.69
N PHE A 19 -4.46 -18.91 -17.34
CA PHE A 19 -4.24 -17.58 -16.75
C PHE A 19 -5.51 -16.74 -16.61
N THR A 20 -6.61 -17.08 -17.27
CA THR A 20 -7.93 -16.48 -17.07
C THR A 20 -8.82 -17.30 -16.13
N SER A 21 -8.36 -18.46 -15.66
CA SER A 21 -9.08 -19.30 -14.72
C SER A 21 -9.18 -18.62 -13.36
N LYS A 22 -10.40 -18.28 -12.97
CA LYS A 22 -10.71 -17.71 -11.65
C LYS A 22 -10.23 -18.59 -10.49
N PHE A 23 -10.18 -19.90 -10.70
CA PHE A 23 -9.76 -20.89 -9.72
C PHE A 23 -8.26 -20.96 -9.53
N LEU A 24 -7.47 -20.75 -10.59
CA LEU A 24 -6.02 -20.82 -10.50
C LEU A 24 -5.48 -19.72 -9.57
N TYR A 25 -5.95 -18.48 -9.75
CA TYR A 25 -5.50 -17.35 -8.90
C TYR A 25 -5.97 -17.48 -7.46
N LEU A 26 -7.20 -17.96 -7.26
CA LEU A 26 -7.68 -18.25 -5.92
C LEU A 26 -6.82 -19.34 -5.27
N ALA A 27 -6.52 -20.42 -6.00
CA ALA A 27 -5.66 -21.48 -5.54
C ALA A 27 -4.24 -20.99 -5.24
N ILE A 28 -3.64 -20.16 -6.12
CA ILE A 28 -2.33 -19.56 -5.90
C ILE A 28 -2.34 -18.67 -4.66
N SER A 29 -3.36 -17.83 -4.48
CA SER A 29 -3.49 -16.98 -3.29
C SER A 29 -3.60 -17.80 -2.01
N ILE A 30 -4.42 -18.85 -2.01
CA ILE A 30 -4.59 -19.75 -0.88
C ILE A 30 -3.29 -20.52 -0.60
N ILE A 31 -2.64 -21.07 -1.63
CA ILE A 31 -1.36 -21.78 -1.49
C ILE A 31 -0.29 -20.82 -0.94
N SER A 32 -0.22 -19.59 -1.44
CA SER A 32 0.75 -18.59 -0.95
C SER A 32 0.49 -18.23 0.51
N ILE A 33 -0.78 -18.10 0.93
CA ILE A 33 -1.16 -17.89 2.32
C ILE A 33 -0.71 -19.10 3.15
N ILE A 34 -0.96 -20.32 2.70
CA ILE A 34 -0.57 -21.57 3.40
C ILE A 34 0.97 -21.64 3.50
N VAL A 35 1.71 -21.39 2.41
CA VAL A 35 3.18 -21.41 2.39
C VAL A 35 3.75 -20.33 3.31
N TYR A 36 3.17 -19.12 3.29
CA TYR A 36 3.56 -18.04 4.18
C TYR A 36 3.36 -18.44 5.65
N TYR A 37 2.22 -18.99 5.98
CA TYR A 37 1.92 -19.52 7.31
C TYR A 37 2.82 -20.65 7.72
N TYR A 38 3.06 -21.62 6.84
CA TYR A 38 3.97 -22.71 7.08
C TYR A 38 5.38 -22.20 7.41
N ASN A 39 5.91 -21.27 6.62
CA ASN A 39 7.19 -20.64 6.87
C ASN A 39 7.22 -19.87 8.21
N LEU A 40 6.15 -19.14 8.52
CA LEU A 40 6.00 -18.42 9.77
C LEU A 40 5.96 -19.38 10.97
N LEU A 41 5.23 -20.47 10.87
CA LEU A 41 5.17 -21.54 11.87
C LEU A 41 6.53 -22.22 12.05
N VAL A 42 7.16 -22.65 10.96
CA VAL A 42 8.48 -23.36 11.02
C VAL A 42 9.58 -22.47 11.60
N ASN A 43 9.63 -21.21 11.21
CA ASN A 43 10.61 -20.26 11.74
C ASN A 43 10.36 -19.93 13.22
N ASN A 44 9.10 -19.90 13.65
CA ASN A 44 8.73 -19.67 15.05
C ASN A 44 8.94 -20.91 15.94
N ILE A 45 8.83 -22.12 15.40
CA ILE A 45 9.07 -23.38 16.16
C ILE A 45 10.51 -23.45 16.66
N LYS A 46 11.50 -22.95 15.88
CA LYS A 46 12.91 -22.98 16.27
C LYS A 46 13.25 -22.11 17.50
N GLY A 47 12.40 -21.17 17.85
CA GLY A 47 12.61 -20.23 18.96
C GLY A 47 11.73 -20.41 20.21
N LEU A 48 10.67 -21.24 20.14
CA LEU A 48 9.66 -21.35 21.19
C LEU A 48 9.69 -22.72 21.86
N LYS A 49 9.79 -22.73 23.20
CA LYS A 49 9.47 -23.89 24.07
C LYS A 49 7.94 -24.12 24.17
N ILE A 50 7.21 -24.03 23.05
CA ILE A 50 5.76 -24.26 23.02
C ILE A 50 5.52 -25.76 22.92
N LYS A 51 4.55 -26.26 23.68
CA LYS A 51 4.08 -27.64 23.54
C LYS A 51 3.54 -27.84 22.12
N ASN A 52 4.01 -28.83 21.40
CA ASN A 52 3.67 -29.14 20.00
C ASN A 52 2.15 -29.15 19.70
N TYR A 53 1.31 -29.33 20.73
CA TYR A 53 -0.14 -29.44 20.60
C TYR A 53 -0.81 -28.12 20.14
N ASP A 54 -0.40 -26.99 20.67
CA ASP A 54 -1.04 -25.68 20.38
C ASP A 54 -0.88 -25.28 18.90
N TYR A 55 0.23 -25.67 18.26
CA TYR A 55 0.46 -25.42 16.84
C TYR A 55 -0.51 -26.15 15.93
N TYR A 56 -0.77 -27.41 16.22
CA TYR A 56 -1.69 -28.20 15.41
C TYR A 56 -3.11 -27.66 15.50
N VAL A 57 -3.51 -27.19 16.68
CA VAL A 57 -4.84 -26.57 16.88
C VAL A 57 -4.95 -25.29 16.05
N TRP A 58 -3.99 -24.36 16.15
CA TRP A 58 -3.98 -23.13 15.35
C TRP A 58 -3.92 -23.42 13.85
N PHE A 59 -3.13 -24.39 13.42
CA PHE A 59 -3.02 -24.79 12.03
C PHE A 59 -4.37 -25.32 11.49
N ILE A 60 -5.06 -26.16 12.26
CA ILE A 60 -6.39 -26.69 11.91
C ILE A 60 -7.41 -25.55 11.83
N ILE A 61 -7.39 -24.61 12.77
CA ILE A 61 -8.29 -23.45 12.76
C ILE A 61 -8.06 -22.61 11.50
N ILE A 62 -6.82 -22.32 11.15
CA ILE A 62 -6.48 -21.53 9.95
C ILE A 62 -6.93 -22.25 8.68
N ILE A 63 -6.69 -23.56 8.57
CA ILE A 63 -7.16 -24.35 7.42
C ILE A 63 -8.70 -24.30 7.35
N GLY A 64 -9.39 -24.47 8.47
CA GLY A 64 -10.84 -24.35 8.53
C GLY A 64 -11.34 -23.01 8.05
N LEU A 65 -10.71 -21.91 8.50
CA LEU A 65 -11.05 -20.56 8.06
C LEU A 65 -10.77 -20.35 6.55
N LEU A 66 -9.68 -20.93 6.02
CA LEU A 66 -9.36 -20.85 4.59
C LEU A 66 -10.40 -21.64 3.75
N ILE A 67 -10.87 -22.78 4.22
CA ILE A 67 -11.93 -23.54 3.55
C ILE A 67 -13.22 -22.73 3.52
N ILE A 68 -13.63 -22.17 4.66
CA ILE A 68 -14.83 -21.31 4.75
C ILE A 68 -14.70 -20.11 3.82
N ALA A 69 -13.56 -19.42 3.85
CA ALA A 69 -13.28 -18.28 2.97
C ALA A 69 -13.38 -18.68 1.49
N SER A 70 -12.84 -19.85 1.11
CA SER A 70 -12.89 -20.37 -0.25
C SER A 70 -14.33 -20.64 -0.72
N ILE A 71 -15.18 -21.17 0.15
CA ILE A 71 -16.60 -21.43 -0.14
C ILE A 71 -17.32 -20.08 -0.36
N ILE A 72 -17.10 -19.10 0.52
CA ILE A 72 -17.71 -17.78 0.41
C ILE A 72 -17.25 -17.07 -0.88
N ILE A 73 -15.94 -17.10 -1.19
CA ILE A 73 -15.39 -16.52 -2.42
C ILE A 73 -15.99 -17.19 -3.66
N TYR A 74 -16.09 -18.53 -3.67
CA TYR A 74 -16.74 -19.26 -4.74
C TYR A 74 -18.17 -18.78 -4.96
N TYR A 75 -18.95 -18.65 -3.87
CA TYR A 75 -20.32 -18.17 -3.91
C TYR A 75 -20.38 -16.75 -4.48
N ILE A 76 -19.54 -15.81 -4.00
CA ILE A 76 -19.45 -14.43 -4.51
C ILE A 76 -19.16 -14.42 -6.01
N LEU A 77 -18.21 -15.23 -6.47
CA LEU A 77 -17.78 -15.22 -7.87
C LEU A 77 -18.83 -15.81 -8.81
N LYS A 78 -19.49 -16.89 -8.40
CA LYS A 78 -20.37 -17.68 -9.28
C LYS A 78 -21.85 -17.36 -9.12
N HIS A 79 -22.32 -17.13 -7.91
CA HIS A 79 -23.75 -17.08 -7.60
C HIS A 79 -24.28 -15.67 -7.28
N THR A 80 -23.48 -14.62 -7.44
CA THR A 80 -23.95 -13.25 -7.27
C THR A 80 -23.94 -12.49 -8.59
N ASP A 81 -24.91 -11.58 -8.81
CA ASP A 81 -24.97 -10.66 -9.95
C ASP A 81 -24.19 -9.37 -9.71
N LEU A 82 -23.30 -9.38 -8.73
CA LEU A 82 -22.48 -8.23 -8.41
C LEU A 82 -21.55 -7.85 -9.57
N LYS A 83 -21.40 -6.55 -9.83
CA LYS A 83 -20.42 -6.03 -10.79
C LYS A 83 -19.00 -6.44 -10.38
N LEU A 84 -18.12 -6.67 -11.37
CA LEU A 84 -16.76 -7.21 -11.17
C LEU A 84 -15.96 -6.48 -10.07
N TYR A 85 -16.02 -5.14 -10.02
CA TYR A 85 -15.31 -4.36 -8.99
C TYR A 85 -15.82 -4.59 -7.57
N LYS A 86 -17.13 -4.89 -7.41
CA LYS A 86 -17.71 -5.28 -6.11
C LYS A 86 -17.28 -6.68 -5.71
N LYS A 87 -17.24 -7.63 -6.68
CA LYS A 87 -16.70 -8.98 -6.45
C LYS A 87 -15.24 -8.89 -6.01
N TYR A 88 -14.42 -8.10 -6.73
CA TYR A 88 -13.04 -7.84 -6.35
C TYR A 88 -12.94 -7.33 -4.90
N PHE A 89 -13.70 -6.28 -4.55
CA PHE A 89 -13.65 -5.68 -3.22
C PHE A 89 -13.92 -6.70 -2.11
N LEU A 90 -14.98 -7.50 -2.25
CA LEU A 90 -15.33 -8.51 -1.25
C LEU A 90 -14.28 -9.62 -1.15
N VAL A 91 -13.83 -10.14 -2.29
CA VAL A 91 -12.80 -11.19 -2.34
C VAL A 91 -11.48 -10.68 -1.76
N ALA A 92 -11.06 -9.47 -2.15
CA ALA A 92 -9.83 -8.87 -1.64
C ALA A 92 -9.88 -8.66 -0.13
N ILE A 93 -10.99 -8.17 0.44
CA ILE A 93 -11.14 -8.03 1.89
C ILE A 93 -11.00 -9.39 2.58
N ILE A 94 -11.68 -10.43 2.10
CA ILE A 94 -11.61 -11.77 2.71
C ILE A 94 -10.16 -12.27 2.70
N LEU A 95 -9.48 -12.21 1.56
CA LEU A 95 -8.10 -12.69 1.43
C LEU A 95 -7.12 -11.83 2.23
N SER A 96 -7.26 -10.50 2.15
CA SER A 96 -6.38 -9.56 2.86
C SER A 96 -6.54 -9.64 4.38
N SER A 97 -7.71 -10.03 4.89
CA SER A 97 -7.91 -10.19 6.34
C SER A 97 -6.93 -11.21 6.94
N PHE A 98 -6.59 -12.27 6.19
CA PHE A 98 -5.55 -13.20 6.65
C PHE A 98 -4.20 -12.49 6.82
N TYR A 99 -3.83 -11.58 5.93
CA TYR A 99 -2.57 -10.82 6.03
C TYR A 99 -2.61 -9.73 7.12
N VAL A 100 -3.79 -9.22 7.47
CA VAL A 100 -3.93 -8.26 8.59
C VAL A 100 -3.70 -8.94 9.93
N PHE A 101 -4.37 -10.08 10.15
CA PHE A 101 -4.49 -10.65 11.50
C PHE A 101 -3.46 -11.71 11.84
N THR A 102 -2.86 -12.34 10.84
CA THR A 102 -2.06 -13.53 11.09
C THR A 102 -0.55 -13.30 11.13
N PRO A 103 0.07 -12.48 10.28
CA PRO A 103 1.47 -12.15 10.51
C PRO A 103 1.58 -11.22 11.73
N PRO A 104 2.50 -11.50 12.67
CA PRO A 104 2.81 -10.56 13.74
C PRO A 104 3.05 -9.17 13.17
N MET A 105 2.74 -8.12 13.95
CA MET A 105 3.07 -6.75 13.55
C MET A 105 4.58 -6.62 13.32
N PHE A 106 4.96 -5.79 12.37
CA PHE A 106 6.34 -5.46 12.04
C PHE A 106 7.15 -6.59 11.35
N THR A 107 6.46 -7.58 10.78
CA THR A 107 7.10 -8.63 9.96
C THR A 107 7.13 -8.30 8.47
N GLN A 108 6.31 -7.36 8.03
CA GLN A 108 6.36 -6.85 6.66
C GLN A 108 7.54 -5.88 6.50
N SER A 109 8.11 -5.83 5.29
CA SER A 109 9.23 -4.92 5.00
C SER A 109 8.89 -3.49 5.38
N ASP A 110 9.79 -2.84 6.10
CA ASP A 110 9.73 -1.43 6.53
C ASP A 110 8.50 -1.02 7.35
N GLU A 111 7.59 -1.95 7.65
CA GLU A 111 6.36 -1.65 8.38
C GLU A 111 6.61 -0.99 9.74
N THR A 112 7.71 -1.33 10.38
CA THR A 112 8.13 -0.72 11.65
C THR A 112 8.34 0.78 11.51
N PHE A 113 9.05 1.19 10.48
CA PHE A 113 9.33 2.61 10.23
C PHE A 113 8.08 3.37 9.82
N HIS A 114 7.26 2.74 8.99
CA HIS A 114 5.97 3.28 8.59
C HIS A 114 4.98 3.38 9.75
N TYR A 115 4.96 2.40 10.67
CA TYR A 115 4.14 2.45 11.87
C TYR A 115 4.52 3.64 12.76
N ILE A 116 5.82 3.85 13.03
CA ILE A 116 6.28 4.99 13.83
C ILE A 116 5.85 6.32 13.19
N ARG A 117 5.99 6.45 11.86
CA ARG A 117 5.57 7.64 11.13
C ARG A 117 4.05 7.83 11.18
N ALA A 118 3.27 6.79 10.95
CA ALA A 118 1.82 6.82 11.03
C ALA A 118 1.34 7.19 12.44
N TYR A 119 2.00 6.65 13.48
CA TYR A 119 1.70 7.01 14.86
C TYR A 119 2.00 8.49 15.17
N GLN A 120 3.14 9.00 14.71
CA GLN A 120 3.49 10.42 14.82
C GLN A 120 2.39 11.31 14.21
N ILE A 121 1.91 10.95 13.02
CA ILE A 121 0.83 11.68 12.35
C ILE A 121 -0.49 11.56 13.12
N ALA A 122 -0.81 10.37 13.63
CA ALA A 122 -1.98 10.14 14.46
C ALA A 122 -1.92 10.92 15.80
N ASP A 123 -0.72 11.18 16.36
CA ASP A 123 -0.51 12.04 17.53
C ASP A 123 -0.63 13.55 17.21
N GLY A 124 -0.82 13.91 15.92
CA GLY A 124 -1.05 15.28 15.45
C GLY A 124 0.18 15.96 14.83
N HIS A 125 1.31 15.27 14.72
CA HIS A 125 2.55 15.82 14.20
C HIS A 125 2.70 15.50 12.69
N LEU A 126 2.08 16.31 11.84
CA LEU A 126 2.06 16.08 10.38
C LEU A 126 3.43 16.20 9.72
N ILE A 127 4.29 17.09 10.25
CA ILE A 127 5.64 17.34 9.74
C ILE A 127 6.63 16.93 10.82
N SER A 128 7.63 16.14 10.45
CA SER A 128 8.68 15.71 11.37
C SER A 128 9.68 16.84 11.64
N LYS A 129 10.24 16.86 12.83
CA LYS A 129 11.39 17.71 13.17
C LYS A 129 12.68 16.96 12.86
N TYR A 130 13.73 17.70 12.50
CA TYR A 130 15.04 17.13 12.20
C TYR A 130 16.05 17.57 13.25
N ASP A 131 16.94 16.66 13.63
CA ASP A 131 18.07 16.97 14.52
C ASP A 131 19.24 17.60 13.73
N SER A 132 20.30 17.99 14.45
CA SER A 132 21.50 18.59 13.85
C SER A 132 22.23 17.70 12.85
N LYS A 133 21.91 16.41 12.80
CA LYS A 133 22.46 15.43 11.85
C LYS A 133 21.49 15.12 10.70
N GLY A 134 20.41 15.90 10.55
CA GLY A 134 19.41 15.72 9.49
C GLY A 134 18.49 14.51 9.70
N ARG A 135 18.46 13.88 10.88
CA ARG A 135 17.60 12.73 11.17
C ARG A 135 16.26 13.19 11.69
N GLY A 136 15.18 12.65 11.13
CA GLY A 136 13.83 12.89 11.65
C GLY A 136 13.68 12.42 13.09
N THR A 137 13.09 13.25 13.94
CA THR A 137 12.90 12.94 15.36
C THR A 137 11.57 13.46 15.89
N ASP A 138 11.04 12.78 16.91
CA ASP A 138 9.89 13.25 17.68
C ASP A 138 9.94 12.74 19.12
N LYS A 139 9.08 13.26 19.99
CA LYS A 139 8.84 12.76 21.35
C LYS A 139 7.55 11.94 21.34
N LEU A 140 7.66 10.63 21.20
CA LEU A 140 6.53 9.71 21.21
C LEU A 140 6.44 8.94 22.55
N PRO A 141 5.28 8.36 22.91
CA PRO A 141 5.14 7.51 24.08
C PRO A 141 6.20 6.40 24.11
N LYS A 142 6.87 6.23 25.26
CA LYS A 142 7.90 5.19 25.41
C LYS A 142 7.36 3.79 25.11
N SER A 143 6.09 3.54 25.42
CA SER A 143 5.38 2.29 25.13
C SER A 143 5.40 1.90 23.65
N ILE A 144 5.40 2.88 22.72
CA ILE A 144 5.55 2.63 21.28
C ILE A 144 6.90 1.98 21.00
N LYS A 145 7.98 2.59 21.55
CA LYS A 145 9.33 2.08 21.36
C LYS A 145 9.47 0.68 21.96
N THR A 146 8.98 0.45 23.18
CA THR A 146 9.02 -0.86 23.85
C THR A 146 8.24 -1.94 23.11
N THR A 147 7.15 -1.57 22.38
CA THR A 147 6.39 -2.53 21.57
C THR A 147 7.16 -2.97 20.32
N ILE A 148 8.01 -2.11 19.79
CA ILE A 148 8.72 -2.32 18.52
C ILE A 148 10.08 -2.98 18.74
N PHE A 149 10.84 -2.49 19.72
CA PHE A 149 12.22 -2.88 19.97
C PHE A 149 12.32 -3.85 21.18
N ASP A 150 13.36 -4.65 21.19
CA ASP A 150 13.71 -5.46 22.35
C ASP A 150 14.26 -4.59 23.51
N ASP A 151 14.57 -5.22 24.64
CA ASP A 151 15.09 -4.54 25.82
C ASP A 151 16.48 -3.87 25.60
N LYS A 152 17.16 -4.20 24.49
CA LYS A 152 18.45 -3.62 24.06
C LYS A 152 18.28 -2.57 22.96
N ASP A 153 17.07 -2.07 22.70
CA ASP A 153 16.76 -1.15 21.62
C ASP A 153 17.11 -1.68 20.23
N LYS A 154 17.14 -2.99 20.05
CA LYS A 154 17.37 -3.64 18.77
C LYS A 154 16.06 -4.15 18.18
N TYR A 155 15.98 -4.15 16.85
CA TYR A 155 14.92 -4.89 16.17
C TYR A 155 15.12 -6.37 16.41
N PRO A 156 14.10 -7.12 16.88
CA PRO A 156 14.18 -8.56 16.87
C PRO A 156 14.35 -9.02 15.41
N GLU A 157 15.35 -9.85 15.18
CA GLU A 157 15.68 -10.40 13.84
C GLU A 157 14.48 -11.15 13.25
N TYR A 158 13.72 -11.79 14.13
CA TYR A 158 12.47 -12.48 13.79
C TYR A 158 11.44 -12.22 14.88
N ARG A 159 10.24 -11.79 14.48
CA ARG A 159 9.11 -11.65 15.40
C ARG A 159 8.38 -12.97 15.53
N THR A 160 8.24 -13.43 16.75
CA THR A 160 7.54 -14.65 17.10
C THR A 160 6.17 -14.35 17.71
N TYR A 161 5.32 -15.37 17.88
CA TYR A 161 4.06 -15.22 18.60
C TYR A 161 4.27 -14.89 20.08
N ALA A 162 5.40 -15.31 20.70
CA ALA A 162 5.74 -14.92 22.06
C ALA A 162 6.06 -13.40 22.17
N ASP A 163 6.70 -12.83 21.15
CA ASP A 163 6.89 -11.38 21.06
C ASP A 163 5.56 -10.65 20.89
N THR A 164 4.60 -11.28 20.21
CA THR A 164 3.24 -10.75 20.05
C THR A 164 2.52 -10.70 21.40
N ASP A 165 2.57 -11.75 22.20
CA ASP A 165 1.96 -11.79 23.54
C ASP A 165 2.57 -10.73 24.46
N LYS A 166 3.91 -10.59 24.45
CA LYS A 166 4.60 -9.51 25.17
C LYS A 166 4.13 -8.14 24.69
N ALA A 167 4.08 -7.92 23.38
CA ALA A 167 3.67 -6.64 22.80
C ALA A 167 2.19 -6.29 23.08
N LEU A 168 1.29 -7.29 23.08
CA LEU A 168 -0.11 -7.11 23.42
C LEU A 168 -0.31 -6.68 24.89
N SER A 169 0.55 -7.15 25.81
CA SER A 169 0.48 -6.82 27.23
C SER A 169 0.93 -5.38 27.54
N ILE A 170 1.64 -4.71 26.62
CA ILE A 170 2.13 -3.34 26.81
C ILE A 170 0.95 -2.37 26.73
N LYS A 171 0.72 -1.62 27.81
CA LYS A 171 -0.29 -0.56 27.83
C LYS A 171 0.25 0.72 27.22
N LEU A 172 -0.61 1.44 26.50
CA LEU A 172 -0.28 2.77 25.98
C LEU A 172 -0.15 3.75 27.15
N ASP A 173 1.06 4.27 27.37
CA ASP A 173 1.32 5.35 28.32
C ASP A 173 1.71 6.62 27.57
N LYS A 174 0.77 7.57 27.50
CA LYS A 174 0.94 8.86 26.83
C LYS A 174 1.77 9.88 27.64
N ASN A 175 1.93 9.64 28.95
CA ASN A 175 2.60 10.58 29.85
C ASN A 175 4.13 10.42 29.79
N VAL A 176 4.62 9.21 29.65
CA VAL A 176 6.06 8.93 29.55
C VAL A 176 6.47 8.93 28.08
N LYS A 177 7.05 10.06 27.64
CA LYS A 177 7.55 10.23 26.26
C LYS A 177 9.06 10.03 26.18
N SER A 178 9.54 9.49 25.07
CA SER A 178 10.97 9.34 24.75
C SER A 178 11.28 9.89 23.36
N LYS A 179 12.53 10.32 23.15
CA LYS A 179 13.01 10.70 21.83
C LYS A 179 12.99 9.45 20.92
N THR A 180 12.31 9.55 19.79
CA THR A 180 12.18 8.49 18.81
C THR A 180 12.67 9.00 17.45
N TYR A 181 13.45 8.18 16.75
CA TYR A 181 13.87 8.49 15.38
C TYR A 181 12.78 8.08 14.40
N ILE A 182 12.50 8.97 13.45
CA ILE A 182 11.48 8.80 12.42
C ILE A 182 12.19 8.58 11.08
N HIS A 183 12.45 7.33 10.73
CA HIS A 183 13.17 6.99 9.48
C HIS A 183 12.40 7.41 8.24
N CYS A 184 11.06 7.34 8.27
CA CYS A 184 10.18 7.79 7.19
C CYS A 184 9.73 9.26 7.35
N ALA A 185 10.56 10.13 7.96
CA ALA A 185 10.23 11.52 8.27
C ALA A 185 9.85 12.37 7.05
N SER A 186 10.47 12.09 5.90
CA SER A 186 10.25 12.79 4.64
C SER A 186 8.96 12.40 3.91
N TYR A 187 8.36 11.25 4.26
CA TYR A 187 7.09 10.83 3.66
C TYR A 187 5.95 11.75 4.10
N VAL A 188 5.11 12.11 3.15
CA VAL A 188 3.96 12.99 3.40
C VAL A 188 2.92 12.29 4.27
N PHE A 189 2.22 13.07 5.08
CA PHE A 189 1.15 12.53 5.93
C PHE A 189 0.01 11.90 5.13
N LEU A 190 -0.20 12.31 3.88
CA LEU A 190 -1.25 11.76 2.99
C LEU A 190 -1.08 10.26 2.73
N ASP A 191 0.16 9.77 2.68
CA ASP A 191 0.46 8.34 2.52
C ASP A 191 -0.09 7.46 3.66
N TYR A 192 -0.35 8.07 4.81
CA TYR A 192 -0.71 7.36 6.03
C TYR A 192 -2.15 7.58 6.46
N ILE A 193 -2.91 8.49 5.82
CA ILE A 193 -4.29 8.80 6.22
C ILE A 193 -5.14 7.53 6.44
N PRO A 194 -5.13 6.52 5.54
CA PRO A 194 -5.92 5.32 5.76
C PRO A 194 -5.56 4.58 7.06
N ALA A 195 -4.27 4.41 7.35
CA ALA A 195 -3.80 3.75 8.57
C ALA A 195 -4.06 4.61 9.81
N VAL A 196 -3.83 5.93 9.71
CA VAL A 196 -4.03 6.90 10.81
C VAL A 196 -5.47 6.89 11.33
N ILE A 197 -6.46 6.69 10.47
CA ILE A 197 -7.87 6.60 10.89
C ILE A 197 -8.04 5.47 11.92
N GLY A 198 -7.58 4.27 11.64
CA GLY A 198 -7.68 3.14 12.56
C GLY A 198 -6.81 3.33 13.81
N MET A 199 -5.58 3.82 13.62
CA MET A 199 -4.68 4.11 14.73
C MET A 199 -5.28 5.14 15.69
N LYS A 200 -5.92 6.20 15.17
CA LYS A 200 -6.57 7.22 15.99
C LYS A 200 -7.72 6.65 16.81
N VAL A 201 -8.53 5.77 16.25
CA VAL A 201 -9.57 5.04 16.99
C VAL A 201 -8.94 4.23 18.12
N GLY A 202 -7.89 3.47 17.85
CA GLY A 202 -7.19 2.70 18.90
C GLY A 202 -6.57 3.58 20.00
N MET A 203 -6.02 4.75 19.63
CA MET A 203 -5.47 5.73 20.59
C MET A 203 -6.56 6.36 21.46
N LEU A 204 -7.75 6.61 20.91
CA LEU A 204 -8.89 7.13 21.68
C LEU A 204 -9.43 6.10 22.67
N LEU A 205 -9.41 4.83 22.31
CA LEU A 205 -9.83 3.72 23.16
C LEU A 205 -8.72 3.25 24.12
N ASN A 206 -7.56 3.92 24.16
CA ASN A 206 -6.39 3.55 24.96
C ASN A 206 -5.95 2.09 24.81
N LEU A 207 -6.04 1.55 23.60
CA LEU A 207 -5.62 0.17 23.32
C LEU A 207 -4.08 0.05 23.36
N SER A 208 -3.59 -1.19 23.44
CA SER A 208 -2.14 -1.41 23.37
C SER A 208 -1.57 -0.90 22.04
N PRO A 209 -0.30 -0.44 21.99
CA PRO A 209 0.32 0.00 20.75
C PRO A 209 0.29 -1.05 19.64
N TYR A 210 0.34 -2.32 19.99
CA TYR A 210 0.20 -3.43 19.05
C TYR A 210 -1.18 -3.43 18.37
N VAL A 211 -2.26 -3.35 19.16
CA VAL A 211 -3.65 -3.33 18.64
C VAL A 211 -3.91 -2.06 17.84
N ILE A 212 -3.33 -0.92 18.24
CA ILE A 212 -3.37 0.33 17.46
C ILE A 212 -2.81 0.08 16.05
N GLY A 213 -1.70 -0.65 15.95
CA GLY A 213 -1.12 -1.02 14.66
C GLY A 213 -2.03 -1.94 13.84
N VAL A 214 -2.63 -2.95 14.46
CA VAL A 214 -3.60 -3.85 13.78
C VAL A 214 -4.79 -3.07 13.22
N LEU A 215 -5.33 -2.11 13.98
CA LEU A 215 -6.39 -1.22 13.49
C LEU A 215 -5.91 -0.35 12.33
N GLY A 216 -4.66 0.11 12.37
CA GLY A 216 -4.03 0.80 11.25
C GLY A 216 -3.93 -0.07 10.00
N ARG A 217 -3.49 -1.33 10.11
CA ARG A 217 -3.51 -2.31 9.01
C ARG A 217 -4.91 -2.50 8.43
N LEU A 218 -5.90 -2.69 9.31
CA LEU A 218 -7.29 -2.93 8.91
C LEU A 218 -7.86 -1.78 8.09
N THR A 219 -7.73 -0.55 8.57
CA THR A 219 -8.26 0.62 7.85
C THR A 219 -7.47 0.93 6.59
N ASN A 220 -6.14 0.70 6.59
CA ASN A 220 -5.33 0.80 5.39
C ASN A 220 -5.80 -0.18 4.32
N MET A 221 -5.99 -1.45 4.68
CA MET A 221 -6.53 -2.49 3.81
C MET A 221 -7.91 -2.09 3.24
N LEU A 222 -8.85 -1.68 4.08
CA LEU A 222 -10.21 -1.36 3.65
C LEU A 222 -10.24 -0.20 2.66
N ILE A 223 -9.54 0.90 2.96
CA ILE A 223 -9.56 2.11 2.15
C ILE A 223 -8.80 1.90 0.84
N CYS A 224 -7.60 1.32 0.88
CA CYS A 224 -6.82 1.09 -0.34
C CYS A 224 -7.46 0.05 -1.26
N THR A 225 -8.06 -1.01 -0.71
CA THR A 225 -8.84 -1.97 -1.50
C THR A 225 -10.06 -1.31 -2.15
N LEU A 226 -10.73 -0.37 -1.46
CA LEU A 226 -11.81 0.42 -2.05
C LEU A 226 -11.32 1.28 -3.22
N ILE A 227 -10.17 1.95 -3.07
CA ILE A 227 -9.56 2.77 -4.14
C ILE A 227 -9.22 1.88 -5.35
N PHE A 228 -8.62 0.70 -5.15
CA PHE A 228 -8.39 -0.27 -6.22
C PHE A 228 -9.69 -0.73 -6.89
N ALA A 229 -10.74 -0.98 -6.11
CA ALA A 229 -12.06 -1.34 -6.66
C ALA A 229 -12.66 -0.22 -7.52
N LEU A 230 -12.52 1.04 -7.10
CA LEU A 230 -12.94 2.20 -7.89
C LEU A 230 -12.15 2.32 -9.19
N GLY A 231 -10.84 2.08 -9.17
CA GLY A 231 -10.02 2.00 -10.37
C GLY A 231 -10.49 0.88 -11.31
N LEU A 232 -10.73 -0.31 -10.77
CA LEU A 232 -11.26 -1.44 -11.56
C LEU A 232 -12.65 -1.16 -12.15
N LYS A 233 -13.51 -0.39 -11.45
CA LYS A 233 -14.79 0.08 -11.98
C LYS A 233 -14.60 0.94 -13.23
N ARG A 234 -13.65 1.88 -13.19
CA ARG A 234 -13.35 2.86 -14.27
C ARG A 234 -12.59 2.25 -15.42
N LEU A 235 -11.72 1.28 -15.17
CA LEU A 235 -10.88 0.65 -16.20
C LEU A 235 -11.73 0.19 -17.39
N PRO A 236 -11.45 0.65 -18.63
CA PRO A 236 -12.30 0.31 -19.79
C PRO A 236 -12.03 -1.07 -20.37
N TYR A 237 -10.81 -1.59 -20.24
CA TYR A 237 -10.31 -2.82 -20.83
C TYR A 237 -9.69 -3.73 -19.78
N ALA A 238 -9.52 -5.02 -20.11
CA ALA A 238 -8.76 -6.00 -19.32
C ALA A 238 -9.15 -6.08 -17.81
N LYS A 239 -10.40 -5.76 -17.45
CA LYS A 239 -10.85 -5.73 -16.03
C LYS A 239 -10.62 -7.04 -15.30
N LYS A 240 -10.84 -8.19 -15.98
CA LYS A 240 -10.65 -9.51 -15.35
C LYS A 240 -9.17 -9.76 -15.05
N THR A 241 -8.30 -9.50 -16.02
CA THR A 241 -6.84 -9.65 -15.86
C THR A 241 -6.34 -8.75 -14.74
N MET A 242 -6.78 -7.49 -14.73
CA MET A 242 -6.40 -6.55 -13.67
C MET A 242 -6.92 -6.98 -12.30
N MET A 243 -8.16 -7.48 -12.22
CA MET A 243 -8.67 -8.06 -10.98
C MET A 243 -7.76 -9.17 -10.45
N LEU A 244 -7.27 -10.05 -11.32
CA LEU A 244 -6.37 -11.14 -10.94
C LEU A 244 -5.02 -10.61 -10.45
N LEU A 245 -4.45 -9.62 -11.13
CA LEU A 245 -3.22 -8.96 -10.68
C LEU A 245 -3.38 -8.29 -9.32
N LEU A 246 -4.50 -7.61 -9.08
CA LEU A 246 -4.80 -6.98 -7.80
C LEU A 246 -5.08 -7.99 -6.67
N LEU A 247 -5.42 -9.23 -7.00
CA LEU A 247 -5.56 -10.35 -6.04
C LEU A 247 -4.26 -11.15 -5.88
N CYS A 248 -3.15 -10.71 -6.49
CA CYS A 248 -1.85 -11.33 -6.28
C CYS A 248 -1.46 -11.24 -4.78
N PRO A 249 -0.91 -12.31 -4.19
CA PRO A 249 -0.54 -12.37 -2.78
C PRO A 249 0.32 -11.19 -2.30
N VAL A 250 1.27 -10.75 -3.12
CA VAL A 250 2.12 -9.59 -2.82
C VAL A 250 1.29 -8.31 -2.66
N VAL A 251 0.32 -8.06 -3.57
CA VAL A 251 -0.54 -6.88 -3.49
C VAL A 251 -1.44 -6.95 -2.25
N LEU A 252 -2.00 -8.12 -1.95
CA LEU A 252 -2.83 -8.32 -0.76
C LEU A 252 -2.03 -8.11 0.53
N ALA A 253 -0.80 -8.65 0.61
CA ALA A 253 0.07 -8.50 1.76
C ALA A 253 0.45 -7.03 2.00
N TYR A 254 0.91 -6.32 0.97
CA TYR A 254 1.23 -4.89 1.09
C TYR A 254 0.02 -4.04 1.45
N THR A 255 -1.13 -4.30 0.83
CA THR A 255 -2.38 -3.58 1.14
C THR A 255 -2.81 -3.77 2.59
N SER A 256 -2.42 -4.89 3.20
CA SER A 256 -2.72 -5.27 4.59
C SER A 256 -1.67 -4.83 5.59
N SER A 257 -0.64 -4.10 5.18
CA SER A 257 0.41 -3.56 6.05
C SER A 257 0.28 -2.04 6.18
N ILE A 258 0.95 -1.46 7.18
CA ILE A 258 1.11 -0.01 7.25
C ILE A 258 2.29 0.37 6.36
N SER A 259 1.99 0.90 5.18
CA SER A 259 3.00 1.32 4.21
C SER A 259 2.54 2.53 3.40
N ALA A 260 3.46 3.44 3.15
CA ALA A 260 3.24 4.57 2.23
C ALA A 260 2.95 4.09 0.80
N ASP A 261 3.62 3.00 0.39
CA ASP A 261 3.49 2.47 -0.98
C ASP A 261 2.07 1.98 -1.32
N THR A 262 1.27 1.62 -0.33
CA THR A 262 -0.09 1.14 -0.57
C THR A 262 -0.99 2.25 -1.09
N VAL A 263 -0.92 3.43 -0.49
CA VAL A 263 -1.74 4.58 -0.89
C VAL A 263 -1.34 5.04 -2.27
N ILE A 264 -0.04 5.26 -2.50
CA ILE A 264 0.43 5.74 -3.80
C ILE A 264 0.10 4.77 -4.94
N ASN A 265 0.25 3.45 -4.73
CA ASN A 265 -0.08 2.43 -5.73
C ASN A 265 -1.59 2.42 -6.05
N SER A 266 -2.44 2.48 -5.02
CA SER A 266 -3.90 2.46 -5.21
C SER A 266 -4.40 3.72 -5.93
N VAL A 267 -3.90 4.91 -5.56
CA VAL A 267 -4.25 6.18 -6.22
C VAL A 267 -3.69 6.25 -7.64
N SER A 268 -2.46 5.79 -7.87
CA SER A 268 -1.87 5.72 -9.20
C SER A 268 -2.67 4.81 -10.14
N PHE A 269 -3.10 3.65 -9.66
CA PHE A 269 -3.98 2.78 -10.44
C PHE A 269 -5.32 3.45 -10.75
N LEU A 270 -5.95 4.11 -9.78
CA LEU A 270 -7.19 4.85 -9.99
C LEU A 270 -7.00 5.97 -11.01
N PHE A 271 -5.89 6.70 -10.94
CA PHE A 271 -5.55 7.76 -11.89
C PHE A 271 -5.41 7.23 -13.31
N VAL A 272 -4.60 6.18 -13.52
CA VAL A 272 -4.43 5.55 -14.85
C VAL A 272 -5.76 5.05 -15.39
N ALA A 273 -6.56 4.37 -14.56
CA ALA A 273 -7.88 3.88 -14.96
C ALA A 273 -8.84 5.02 -15.34
N THR A 274 -8.74 6.17 -14.65
CA THR A 274 -9.54 7.37 -14.93
C THR A 274 -9.14 8.00 -16.27
N ILE A 275 -7.84 8.15 -16.53
CA ILE A 275 -7.35 8.64 -17.83
C ILE A 275 -7.83 7.73 -18.97
N LEU A 276 -7.67 6.42 -18.84
CA LEU A 276 -8.13 5.46 -19.84
C LEU A 276 -9.65 5.50 -20.04
N MET A 277 -10.42 5.75 -19.00
CA MET A 277 -11.86 5.92 -19.08
C MET A 277 -12.21 7.17 -19.92
N HIS A 278 -11.57 8.29 -19.67
CA HIS A 278 -11.81 9.54 -20.42
C HIS A 278 -11.38 9.42 -21.87
N ILE A 279 -10.25 8.76 -22.16
CA ILE A 279 -9.82 8.46 -23.53
C ILE A 279 -10.88 7.64 -24.28
N LYS A 280 -11.46 6.62 -23.60
CA LYS A 280 -12.46 5.77 -24.24
C LYS A 280 -13.80 6.46 -24.42
N THR A 281 -14.28 7.17 -23.42
CA THR A 281 -15.62 7.77 -23.42
C THR A 281 -15.71 9.04 -24.25
N LYS A 282 -14.59 9.75 -24.41
CA LYS A 282 -14.50 11.04 -25.13
C LYS A 282 -15.52 12.08 -24.67
N LYS A 283 -16.04 11.95 -23.45
CA LYS A 283 -16.97 12.91 -22.86
C LYS A 283 -16.22 14.15 -22.38
N GLN A 284 -16.82 15.32 -22.52
CA GLN A 284 -16.28 16.56 -21.96
C GLN A 284 -16.08 16.44 -20.45
N LEU A 285 -14.94 16.93 -19.99
CA LEU A 285 -14.61 16.98 -18.56
C LEU A 285 -15.47 18.02 -17.87
N CYS A 286 -16.22 17.60 -16.86
CA CYS A 286 -16.95 18.49 -15.98
C CYS A 286 -16.06 18.91 -14.80
N ILE A 287 -16.52 19.87 -14.01
CA ILE A 287 -15.78 20.40 -12.86
C ILE A 287 -15.41 19.28 -11.86
N LYS A 288 -16.26 18.27 -11.73
CA LYS A 288 -16.04 17.10 -10.87
C LYS A 288 -14.84 16.27 -11.32
N ASP A 289 -14.70 16.09 -12.64
CA ASP A 289 -13.58 15.35 -13.22
C ASP A 289 -12.26 16.10 -12.99
N TYR A 290 -12.28 17.44 -13.11
CA TYR A 290 -11.11 18.27 -12.80
C TYR A 290 -10.71 18.18 -11.33
N ILE A 291 -11.68 18.26 -10.39
CA ILE A 291 -11.41 18.13 -8.96
C ILE A 291 -10.78 16.76 -8.66
N GLU A 292 -11.33 15.69 -9.22
CA GLU A 292 -10.78 14.34 -9.04
C GLU A 292 -9.36 14.21 -9.59
N LEU A 293 -9.09 14.73 -10.79
CA LEU A 293 -7.74 14.73 -11.39
C LEU A 293 -6.77 15.55 -10.54
N ILE A 294 -7.16 16.74 -10.10
CA ILE A 294 -6.35 17.60 -9.23
C ILE A 294 -5.97 16.87 -7.94
N LEU A 295 -6.94 16.25 -7.25
CA LEU A 295 -6.69 15.52 -6.01
C LEU A 295 -5.72 14.35 -6.22
N MET A 296 -5.94 13.55 -7.27
CA MET A 296 -5.04 12.42 -7.58
C MET A 296 -3.63 12.92 -7.94
N ILE A 297 -3.52 13.98 -8.73
CA ILE A 297 -2.23 14.58 -9.13
C ILE A 297 -1.48 15.09 -7.90
N ILE A 298 -2.14 15.83 -7.00
CA ILE A 298 -1.51 16.30 -5.77
C ILE A 298 -0.99 15.12 -4.96
N ILE A 299 -1.82 14.10 -4.71
CA ILE A 299 -1.41 12.91 -3.95
C ILE A 299 -0.21 12.24 -4.60
N ILE A 300 -0.27 11.94 -5.91
CA ILE A 300 0.84 11.30 -6.64
C ILE A 300 2.13 12.11 -6.53
N SER A 301 2.03 13.44 -6.67
CA SER A 301 3.18 14.33 -6.70
C SER A 301 3.90 14.45 -5.36
N VAL A 302 3.14 14.51 -4.26
CA VAL A 302 3.73 14.71 -2.93
C VAL A 302 4.12 13.41 -2.24
N CYS A 303 3.46 12.29 -2.58
CA CYS A 303 3.72 11.01 -1.94
C CYS A 303 5.06 10.41 -2.40
N LYS A 304 5.33 10.40 -3.71
CA LYS A 304 6.57 9.79 -4.21
C LYS A 304 6.98 10.41 -5.55
N THR A 305 8.10 11.11 -5.57
CA THR A 305 8.60 11.83 -6.76
C THR A 305 8.83 10.91 -7.97
N THR A 306 9.17 9.64 -7.74
CA THR A 306 9.34 8.64 -8.80
C THR A 306 8.07 8.35 -9.59
N TYR A 307 6.89 8.72 -9.07
CA TYR A 307 5.60 8.57 -9.75
C TYR A 307 5.18 9.80 -10.56
N LEU A 308 5.94 10.92 -10.50
CA LEU A 308 5.68 12.13 -11.29
C LEU A 308 5.48 11.88 -12.80
N PRO A 309 6.25 10.98 -13.46
CA PRO A 309 6.04 10.71 -14.87
C PRO A 309 4.62 10.23 -15.22
N LEU A 310 3.90 9.61 -14.28
CA LEU A 310 2.49 9.20 -14.51
C LEU A 310 1.58 10.37 -14.80
N ILE A 311 1.86 11.56 -14.26
CA ILE A 311 1.06 12.76 -14.50
C ILE A 311 1.09 13.11 -16.00
N GLY A 312 2.20 12.82 -16.68
CA GLY A 312 2.32 12.99 -18.14
C GLY A 312 1.25 12.28 -18.96
N LEU A 313 0.59 11.23 -18.41
CA LEU A 313 -0.51 10.55 -19.09
C LEU A 313 -1.70 11.48 -19.40
N ILE A 314 -1.82 12.62 -18.75
CA ILE A 314 -2.85 13.64 -19.06
C ILE A 314 -2.73 14.13 -20.50
N ILE A 315 -1.53 14.13 -21.06
CA ILE A 315 -1.28 14.55 -22.47
C ILE A 315 -2.06 13.67 -23.44
N LEU A 316 -2.34 12.41 -23.07
CA LEU A 316 -3.09 11.46 -23.89
C LEU A 316 -4.60 11.74 -23.95
N LEU A 317 -5.13 12.65 -23.12
CA LEU A 317 -6.54 13.02 -23.15
C LEU A 317 -6.89 13.64 -24.51
N PRO A 318 -7.87 13.08 -25.24
CA PRO A 318 -8.25 13.53 -26.57
C PRO A 318 -8.93 14.91 -26.51
N LYS A 319 -8.94 15.63 -27.65
CA LYS A 319 -9.53 16.95 -27.75
C LYS A 319 -11.02 16.99 -27.40
N GLU A 320 -11.72 15.90 -27.64
CA GLU A 320 -13.16 15.74 -27.38
C GLU A 320 -13.50 15.80 -25.86
N ASN A 321 -12.52 15.63 -24.99
CA ASN A 321 -12.71 15.83 -23.54
C ASN A 321 -12.74 17.33 -23.16
N PHE A 322 -12.51 18.25 -24.09
CA PHE A 322 -12.41 19.68 -23.83
C PHE A 322 -13.26 20.48 -24.81
N ASP A 323 -13.76 21.64 -24.41
CA ASP A 323 -14.58 22.51 -25.28
C ASP A 323 -13.78 23.06 -26.47
N SER A 324 -12.46 23.20 -26.33
CA SER A 324 -11.59 23.72 -27.39
C SER A 324 -10.15 23.25 -27.24
N THR A 325 -9.38 23.29 -28.31
CA THR A 325 -7.95 22.96 -28.31
C THR A 325 -7.17 23.87 -27.34
N LYS A 326 -7.54 25.14 -27.23
CA LYS A 326 -6.92 26.10 -26.28
C LYS A 326 -7.16 25.66 -24.83
N LYS A 327 -8.40 25.32 -24.48
CA LYS A 327 -8.74 24.81 -23.13
C LYS A 327 -8.01 23.48 -22.85
N ARG A 328 -7.89 22.57 -23.83
CA ARG A 328 -7.12 21.34 -23.67
C ARG A 328 -5.68 21.63 -23.27
N ILE A 329 -4.97 22.44 -24.07
CA ILE A 329 -3.56 22.77 -23.83
C ILE A 329 -3.41 23.45 -22.48
N LEU A 330 -4.23 24.47 -22.19
CA LEU A 330 -4.19 25.17 -20.90
C LEU A 330 -4.43 24.24 -19.71
N SER A 331 -5.45 23.37 -19.78
CA SER A 331 -5.74 22.42 -18.70
C SER A 331 -4.59 21.45 -18.47
N ILE A 332 -4.00 20.88 -19.53
CA ILE A 332 -2.87 19.95 -19.43
C ILE A 332 -1.67 20.65 -18.78
N VAL A 333 -1.32 21.84 -19.25
CA VAL A 333 -0.20 22.63 -18.72
C VAL A 333 -0.42 22.97 -17.25
N LEU A 334 -1.61 23.46 -16.88
CA LEU A 334 -1.92 23.79 -15.48
C LEU A 334 -1.86 22.58 -14.56
N LEU A 335 -2.37 21.41 -14.97
CA LEU A 335 -2.33 20.18 -14.19
C LEU A 335 -0.89 19.67 -14.00
N ILE A 336 -0.04 19.75 -15.03
CA ILE A 336 1.38 19.38 -14.93
C ILE A 336 2.11 20.36 -13.99
N ILE A 337 1.90 21.67 -14.16
CA ILE A 337 2.51 22.68 -13.28
C ILE A 337 2.08 22.47 -11.83
N LEU A 338 0.80 22.17 -11.59
CA LEU A 338 0.28 21.86 -10.26
C LEU A 338 1.01 20.67 -9.64
N GLY A 339 1.20 19.58 -10.39
CA GLY A 339 1.93 18.42 -9.93
C GLY A 339 3.37 18.72 -9.56
N LEU A 340 4.10 19.41 -10.43
CA LEU A 340 5.48 19.80 -10.19
C LEU A 340 5.58 20.75 -8.98
N ALA A 341 4.73 21.77 -8.91
CA ALA A 341 4.70 22.72 -7.80
C ALA A 341 4.40 22.02 -6.46
N SER A 342 3.43 21.10 -6.44
CA SER A 342 3.10 20.32 -5.24
C SER A 342 4.29 19.49 -4.77
N SER A 343 5.00 18.81 -5.68
CA SER A 343 6.19 18.01 -5.36
C SER A 343 7.30 18.88 -4.78
N ILE A 344 7.64 19.99 -5.45
CA ILE A 344 8.68 20.92 -5.00
C ILE A 344 8.32 21.50 -3.62
N THR A 345 7.06 21.88 -3.41
CA THR A 345 6.59 22.40 -2.13
C THR A 345 6.78 21.37 -1.03
N TRP A 346 6.39 20.11 -1.26
CA TRP A 346 6.58 19.07 -0.26
C TRP A 346 8.07 18.78 0.00
N MET A 347 8.90 18.74 -1.01
CA MET A 347 10.36 18.57 -0.83
C MET A 347 10.94 19.63 0.13
N LYS A 348 10.49 20.89 0.03
CA LYS A 348 10.91 21.97 0.93
C LYS A 348 10.33 21.81 2.34
N VAL A 349 9.03 21.56 2.44
CA VAL A 349 8.31 21.50 3.73
C VAL A 349 8.63 20.20 4.49
N GLY A 350 8.73 19.07 3.79
CA GLY A 350 9.03 17.76 4.36
C GLY A 350 10.49 17.59 4.82
N GLY A 351 11.32 18.62 4.65
CA GLY A 351 12.73 18.58 5.05
C GLY A 351 13.55 17.57 4.26
N ILE A 352 13.14 17.25 3.03
CA ILE A 352 13.97 16.49 2.10
C ILE A 352 15.12 17.40 1.69
N SER A 353 16.08 17.55 2.58
CA SER A 353 17.35 18.19 2.26
C SER A 353 18.10 17.22 1.37
N ILE A 354 18.13 17.49 0.08
CA ILE A 354 19.07 16.85 -0.86
C ILE A 354 20.51 17.01 -0.36
N ALA A 355 20.76 17.98 0.52
CA ALA A 355 22.04 18.27 1.14
C ALA A 355 22.58 17.19 2.10
N SER A 356 21.76 16.27 2.62
CA SER A 356 22.26 15.26 3.59
C SER A 356 22.95 14.07 2.95
N GLU A 357 22.71 13.79 1.66
CA GLU A 357 23.34 12.68 0.94
C GLU A 357 24.42 13.12 -0.07
N VAL A 358 24.43 14.36 -0.51
CA VAL A 358 25.26 14.86 -1.62
C VAL A 358 26.23 15.99 -1.22
N GLY A 359 26.29 16.35 0.07
CA GLY A 359 27.08 17.48 0.51
C GLY A 359 26.47 18.84 0.10
N ASN A 360 27.20 19.92 0.31
CA ASN A 360 26.73 21.32 0.09
C ASN A 360 26.50 21.72 -1.39
N HIS A 361 26.02 20.82 -2.23
CA HIS A 361 25.72 21.14 -3.62
C HIS A 361 24.33 21.77 -3.77
N ASN A 362 24.21 22.74 -4.67
CA ASN A 362 22.91 23.31 -4.99
C ASN A 362 22.10 22.34 -5.88
N PHE A 363 20.77 22.58 -6.01
CA PHE A 363 19.83 21.69 -6.71
C PHE A 363 20.27 21.36 -8.16
N ILE A 364 20.85 22.31 -8.88
CA ILE A 364 21.29 22.14 -10.27
C ILE A 364 22.53 21.24 -10.33
N GLU A 365 23.50 21.46 -9.43
CA GLU A 365 24.70 20.61 -9.32
C GLU A 365 24.32 19.16 -8.96
N THR A 366 23.33 18.99 -8.10
CA THR A 366 22.82 17.65 -7.74
C THR A 366 22.22 16.92 -8.95
N ILE A 367 21.41 17.61 -9.77
CA ILE A 367 20.87 17.05 -11.01
C ILE A 367 22.01 16.67 -11.97
N VAL A 368 23.00 17.51 -12.13
CA VAL A 368 24.16 17.24 -13.00
C VAL A 368 24.96 16.04 -12.52
N ILE A 369 25.17 15.89 -11.21
CA ILE A 369 25.87 14.73 -10.62
C ILE A 369 25.09 13.44 -10.87
N TYR A 370 23.76 13.44 -10.70
CA TYR A 370 22.91 12.27 -10.99
C TYR A 370 22.89 11.94 -12.50
N PHE A 371 22.82 12.94 -13.36
CA PHE A 371 22.87 12.75 -14.81
C PHE A 371 24.21 12.16 -15.26
N ASN A 372 25.32 12.64 -14.70
CA ASN A 372 26.65 12.11 -15.00
C ASN A 372 26.85 10.67 -14.47
N LYS A 373 26.23 10.31 -13.34
CA LYS A 373 26.23 8.91 -12.83
C LYS A 373 25.36 7.94 -13.64
N LEU A 374 24.40 8.46 -14.40
CA LEU A 374 23.53 7.66 -15.28
C LEU A 374 24.17 7.38 -16.65
N ILE A 375 25.14 8.22 -17.05
CA ILE A 375 25.83 8.13 -18.35
C ILE A 375 27.15 7.33 -18.26
N ASN A 376 27.71 7.21 -17.07
CA ASN A 376 28.88 6.35 -16.76
C ASN A 376 28.46 5.04 -16.07
#